data_5f6254243fcdebeda118521f02b90856
#
_entry.id   5f6254243fcdebeda118521f02b90856
#
_cell.length_a   1.000
_cell.length_b   1.000
_cell.length_c   1.000
_cell.angle_alpha   90.00
_cell.angle_beta   90.00
_cell.angle_gamma   90.00
#
_symmetry.space_group_name_H-M   'P 1'
#
loop_
_entity.id
_entity.type
_entity.pdbx_description
1 polymer ?
#
loop_
_entity_poly.entity_id
_entity_poly.type
_entity_poly.pdbx_seq_one_letter_code
_entity_poly.pdbx_strand_id
1 'polypeptide(L)'
;MREFGDLEMAIMQVMWAGDRPYVVREVRERMQYARPVAYTTVMTVMNILHRKGVLHREKLGRAWQYWPVEVREDHDARLMAEALRSGGDEDVTMRRFIERVNDEEMESLCSALADARSQRRLTVA
;
A
#
# COMPACT_ATOMS: atom_id res chain seq x y z
N MET A 1 11.49 -0.90 -6.26
CA MET A 1 11.58 0.08 -5.15
C MET A 1 10.67 -0.33 -4.02
N ARG A 2 11.19 -0.44 -2.82
CA ARG A 2 10.39 -0.73 -1.63
C ARG A 2 10.19 0.54 -0.82
N GLU A 3 8.96 0.90 -0.55
CA GLU A 3 8.64 1.97 0.38
C GLU A 3 8.84 1.51 1.83
N PHE A 4 8.65 0.21 2.09
CA PHE A 4 8.72 -0.36 3.44
C PHE A 4 9.81 -1.42 3.54
N GLY A 5 10.45 -1.48 4.73
CA GLY A 5 11.27 -2.61 5.12
C GLY A 5 10.40 -3.83 5.43
N ASP A 6 11.05 -4.97 5.69
CA ASP A 6 10.33 -6.24 5.90
C ASP A 6 9.38 -6.21 7.10
N LEU A 7 9.81 -5.62 8.21
CA LEU A 7 8.97 -5.50 9.40
C LEU A 7 7.82 -4.51 9.19
N GLU A 8 8.10 -3.38 8.56
CA GLU A 8 7.06 -2.41 8.21
C GLU A 8 6.01 -3.06 7.32
N MET A 9 6.42 -3.84 6.32
CA MET A 9 5.51 -4.55 5.42
C MET A 9 4.67 -5.59 6.16
N ALA A 10 5.26 -6.34 7.09
CA ALA A 10 4.53 -7.32 7.90
C ALA A 10 3.43 -6.64 8.71
N ILE A 11 3.71 -5.47 9.26
CA ILE A 11 2.73 -4.69 10.02
C ILE A 11 1.63 -4.14 9.07
N MET A 12 2.02 -3.58 7.93
CA MET A 12 1.05 -3.03 6.98
C MET A 12 0.14 -4.11 6.42
N GLN A 13 0.62 -5.34 6.23
CA GLN A 13 -0.23 -6.45 5.79
C GLN A 13 -1.35 -6.74 6.80
N VAL A 14 -1.05 -6.69 8.09
CA VAL A 14 -2.08 -6.81 9.13
C VAL A 14 -3.09 -5.66 9.05
N MET A 15 -2.58 -4.43 8.89
CA MET A 15 -3.43 -3.25 8.84
C MET A 15 -4.37 -3.28 7.64
N TRP A 16 -3.85 -3.64 6.45
CA TRP A 16 -4.66 -3.70 5.23
C TRP A 16 -5.66 -4.85 5.23
N ALA A 17 -5.34 -5.96 5.86
CA ALA A 17 -6.25 -7.11 5.97
C ALA A 17 -7.35 -6.88 7.01
N GLY A 18 -7.16 -5.92 7.91
CA GLY A 18 -8.11 -5.64 8.98
C GLY A 18 -9.33 -4.86 8.50
N ASP A 19 -10.43 -5.05 9.19
CA ASP A 19 -11.70 -4.38 8.91
C ASP A 19 -12.03 -3.28 9.94
N ARG A 20 -11.10 -3.03 10.86
CA ARG A 20 -11.25 -2.04 11.94
C ARG A 20 -9.89 -1.55 12.39
N PRO A 21 -9.82 -0.45 13.18
CA PRO A 21 -8.57 -0.05 13.81
C PRO A 21 -8.05 -1.11 14.77
N TYR A 22 -6.73 -1.20 14.91
CA TYR A 22 -6.05 -2.11 15.84
C TYR A 22 -5.10 -1.33 16.75
N VAL A 23 -5.00 -1.80 18.00
CA VAL A 23 -3.94 -1.36 18.91
C VAL A 23 -2.67 -2.19 18.65
N VAL A 24 -1.53 -1.71 19.14
CA VAL A 24 -0.22 -2.35 18.89
C VAL A 24 -0.21 -3.84 19.27
N ARG A 25 -0.81 -4.18 20.43
CA ARG A 25 -0.88 -5.56 20.89
C ARG A 25 -1.57 -6.47 19.87
N GLU A 26 -2.68 -6.01 19.31
CA GLU A 26 -3.45 -6.78 18.31
C GLU A 26 -2.64 -6.97 17.03
N VAL A 27 -1.92 -5.95 16.59
CA VAL A 27 -1.07 -6.04 15.40
C VAL A 27 0.04 -7.06 15.63
N ARG A 28 0.70 -7.00 16.78
CA ARG A 28 1.76 -7.94 17.14
C ARG A 28 1.27 -9.39 17.13
N GLU A 29 0.08 -9.62 17.67
CA GLU A 29 -0.51 -10.96 17.71
C GLU A 29 -0.86 -11.50 16.33
N ARG A 30 -1.22 -10.63 15.39
CA ARG A 30 -1.68 -11.02 14.06
C ARG A 30 -0.60 -11.03 13.00
N MET A 31 0.52 -10.36 13.24
CA MET A 31 1.55 -10.25 12.20
C MET A 31 2.26 -11.59 11.97
N GLN A 32 2.60 -11.84 10.70
CA GLN A 32 3.37 -12.99 10.29
C GLN A 32 4.78 -12.52 9.94
N TYR A 33 5.74 -12.97 10.73
CA TYR A 33 7.13 -12.58 10.57
C TYR A 33 8.04 -13.77 10.89
N ALA A 34 9.25 -13.78 10.32
CA ALA A 34 10.16 -14.91 10.41
C ALA A 34 10.65 -15.20 11.84
N ARG A 35 10.56 -14.21 12.74
CA ARG A 35 11.00 -14.32 14.13
C ARG A 35 10.06 -13.54 15.04
N PRO A 36 10.02 -13.86 16.33
CA PRO A 36 9.28 -13.07 17.31
C PRO A 36 9.81 -11.64 17.38
N VAL A 37 8.91 -10.68 17.54
CA VAL A 37 9.24 -9.26 17.64
C VAL A 37 8.69 -8.71 18.95
N ALA A 38 9.51 -7.94 19.67
CA ALA A 38 9.11 -7.35 20.94
C ALA A 38 7.99 -6.32 20.73
N TYR A 39 7.12 -6.19 21.72
CA TYR A 39 6.05 -5.20 21.71
C TYR A 39 6.56 -3.78 21.45
N THR A 40 7.64 -3.39 22.13
CA THR A 40 8.23 -2.06 21.99
C THR A 40 8.76 -1.81 20.57
N THR A 41 9.26 -2.85 19.90
CA THR A 41 9.73 -2.75 18.51
C THR A 41 8.55 -2.51 17.58
N VAL A 42 7.47 -3.26 17.73
CA VAL A 42 6.25 -3.07 16.93
C VAL A 42 5.68 -1.66 17.15
N MET A 43 5.63 -1.22 18.40
CA MET A 43 5.16 0.13 18.76
C MET A 43 5.99 1.21 18.07
N THR A 44 7.32 1.08 18.11
CA THR A 44 8.23 2.04 17.46
C THR A 44 8.01 2.09 15.96
N VAL A 45 7.89 0.93 15.31
CA VAL A 45 7.69 0.86 13.86
C VAL A 45 6.32 1.42 13.46
N MET A 46 5.27 1.15 14.24
CA MET A 46 3.95 1.73 13.96
C MET A 46 3.95 3.26 14.12
N ASN A 47 4.70 3.77 15.07
CA ASN A 47 4.89 5.21 15.22
C ASN A 47 5.63 5.81 14.01
N ILE A 48 6.63 5.10 13.48
CA ILE A 48 7.33 5.51 12.25
C ILE A 48 6.36 5.54 11.07
N LEU A 49 5.53 4.51 10.92
CA LEU A 49 4.53 4.44 9.84
C LEU A 49 3.52 5.58 9.93
N HIS A 50 3.12 5.95 11.15
CA HIS A 50 2.27 7.11 11.36
C HIS A 50 2.97 8.40 10.92
N ARG A 51 4.25 8.59 11.27
CA ARG A 51 5.03 9.76 10.85
C ARG A 51 5.22 9.82 9.34
N LYS A 52 5.35 8.66 8.68
CA LYS A 52 5.44 8.59 7.22
C LYS A 52 4.13 8.94 6.54
N GLY A 53 3.03 9.04 7.28
CA GLY A 53 1.72 9.38 6.75
C GLY A 53 0.95 8.19 6.16
N VAL A 54 1.36 6.96 6.45
CA VAL A 54 0.69 5.76 5.92
C VAL A 54 -0.30 5.13 6.90
N LEU A 55 -0.22 5.49 8.18
CA LEU A 55 -1.19 5.10 9.21
C LEU A 55 -1.77 6.33 9.88
N HIS A 56 -3.08 6.32 10.08
CA HIS A 56 -3.77 7.19 11.01
C HIS A 56 -3.72 6.59 12.40
N ARG A 57 -3.87 7.40 13.42
CA ARG A 57 -4.03 6.90 14.79
C ARG A 57 -4.91 7.81 15.61
N GLU A 58 -5.53 7.24 16.62
CA GLU A 58 -6.36 7.94 17.59
C GLU A 58 -6.21 7.29 18.96
N LYS A 59 -6.22 8.10 20.03
CA LYS A 59 -6.18 7.58 21.39
C LYS A 59 -7.47 6.87 21.73
N LEU A 60 -7.34 5.66 22.26
CA LEU A 60 -8.44 4.89 22.86
C LEU A 60 -8.01 4.55 24.27
N GLY A 61 -8.47 5.34 25.25
CA GLY A 61 -7.97 5.23 26.62
C GLY A 61 -6.49 5.58 26.69
N ARG A 62 -5.64 4.64 27.14
CA ARG A 62 -4.19 4.83 27.24
C ARG A 62 -3.44 4.30 26.03
N ALA A 63 -4.12 3.64 25.12
CA ALA A 63 -3.53 3.03 23.93
C ALA A 63 -3.84 3.85 22.70
N TRP A 64 -2.95 3.76 21.71
CA TRP A 64 -3.21 4.26 20.37
C TRP A 64 -3.81 3.14 19.54
N GLN A 65 -4.88 3.43 18.81
CA GLN A 65 -5.38 2.55 17.77
C GLN A 65 -5.02 3.13 16.41
N TYR A 66 -4.71 2.26 15.46
CA TYR A 66 -4.19 2.62 14.15
C TYR A 66 -5.05 2.04 13.03
N TRP A 67 -5.12 2.73 11.91
CA TRP A 67 -5.74 2.23 10.68
C TRP A 67 -5.03 2.83 9.46
N PRO A 68 -5.08 2.15 8.29
CA PRO A 68 -4.39 2.64 7.10
C PRO A 68 -5.00 3.94 6.59
N VAL A 69 -4.14 4.82 6.07
CA VAL A 69 -4.57 6.06 5.42
C VAL A 69 -5.25 5.75 4.08
N GLU A 70 -4.73 4.76 3.36
CA GLU A 70 -5.30 4.31 2.09
C GLU A 70 -5.37 2.80 2.03
N VAL A 71 -6.27 2.25 1.19
CA VAL A 71 -6.33 0.81 0.97
C VAL A 71 -5.10 0.35 0.20
N ARG A 72 -4.80 -0.95 0.27
CA ARG A 72 -3.59 -1.52 -0.33
C ARG A 72 -3.47 -1.21 -1.81
N GLU A 73 -4.56 -1.35 -2.55
CA GLU A 73 -4.56 -1.15 -4.00
C GLU A 73 -4.25 0.31 -4.37
N ASP A 74 -4.74 1.27 -3.59
CA ASP A 74 -4.42 2.69 -3.81
C ASP A 74 -2.95 2.97 -3.49
N HIS A 75 -2.43 2.36 -2.44
CA HIS A 75 -1.02 2.45 -2.09
C HIS A 75 -0.13 1.91 -3.21
N ASP A 76 -0.42 0.70 -3.70
CA ASP A 76 0.35 0.06 -4.76
C ASP A 76 0.25 0.84 -6.07
N ALA A 77 -0.94 1.34 -6.42
CA ALA A 77 -1.14 2.15 -7.62
C ALA A 77 -0.34 3.45 -7.57
N ARG A 78 -0.28 4.08 -6.40
CA ARG A 78 0.52 5.29 -6.20
C ARG A 78 2.01 5.00 -6.42
N LEU A 79 2.51 3.88 -5.90
CA LEU A 79 3.90 3.47 -6.11
C LEU A 79 4.21 3.21 -7.58
N MET A 80 3.28 2.57 -8.31
CA MET A 80 3.43 2.34 -9.75
C MET A 80 3.54 3.67 -10.50
N ALA A 81 2.67 4.63 -10.19
CA ALA A 81 2.70 5.94 -10.82
C ALA A 81 3.99 6.71 -10.48
N GLU A 82 4.44 6.65 -9.25
CA GLU A 82 5.70 7.27 -8.83
C GLU A 82 6.89 6.66 -9.54
N ALA A 83 6.92 5.33 -9.68
CA ALA A 83 7.98 4.64 -10.41
C ALA A 83 8.03 5.08 -11.88
N LEU A 84 6.87 5.20 -12.52
CA LEU A 84 6.77 5.67 -13.90
C LEU A 84 7.35 7.08 -14.06
N ARG A 85 7.13 7.95 -13.07
CA ARG A 85 7.54 9.37 -13.12
C ARG A 85 8.90 9.65 -12.51
N SER A 86 9.67 8.60 -12.18
CA SER A 86 10.92 8.75 -11.39
C SER A 86 12.14 9.26 -12.17
N GLY A 87 11.98 9.66 -13.41
CA GLY A 87 13.04 10.34 -14.17
C GLY A 87 13.53 9.64 -15.42
N GLY A 88 13.08 8.42 -15.69
CA GLY A 88 13.37 7.73 -16.95
C GLY A 88 12.44 8.19 -18.06
N ASP A 89 12.59 7.61 -19.23
CA ASP A 89 11.66 7.81 -20.35
C ASP A 89 10.37 7.05 -20.05
N GLU A 90 9.28 7.77 -19.83
CA GLU A 90 8.01 7.18 -19.42
C GLU A 90 7.43 6.24 -20.47
N ASP A 91 7.53 6.58 -21.76
CA ASP A 91 7.04 5.73 -22.83
C ASP A 91 7.78 4.40 -22.88
N VAL A 92 9.10 4.45 -22.78
CA VAL A 92 9.94 3.24 -22.75
C VAL A 92 9.62 2.40 -21.52
N THR A 93 9.46 3.03 -20.35
CA THR A 93 9.12 2.34 -19.11
C THR A 93 7.79 1.61 -19.24
N MET A 94 6.78 2.26 -19.80
CA MET A 94 5.47 1.62 -20.01
C MET A 94 5.57 0.43 -20.95
N ARG A 95 6.33 0.54 -22.05
CA ARG A 95 6.51 -0.56 -23.00
C ARG A 95 7.22 -1.75 -22.37
N ARG A 96 8.26 -1.49 -21.57
CA ARG A 96 8.98 -2.53 -20.83
C ARG A 96 8.09 -3.22 -19.81
N PHE A 97 7.24 -2.46 -19.14
CA PHE A 97 6.27 -3.01 -18.20
C PHE A 97 5.29 -3.96 -18.91
N ILE A 98 4.76 -3.56 -20.06
CA ILE A 98 3.82 -4.38 -20.85
C ILE A 98 4.47 -5.72 -21.24
N GLU A 99 5.76 -5.73 -21.55
CA GLU A 99 6.49 -6.97 -21.85
C GLU A 99 6.56 -7.95 -20.68
N ARG A 100 6.33 -7.46 -19.46
CA ARG A 100 6.42 -8.27 -18.23
C ARG A 100 5.08 -8.81 -17.76
N VAL A 101 3.98 -8.31 -18.30
CA VAL A 101 2.64 -8.75 -17.87
C VAL A 101 2.27 -10.07 -18.55
N ASN A 102 1.51 -10.91 -17.84
CA ASN A 102 0.98 -12.15 -18.39
C ASN A 102 -0.34 -11.88 -19.15
N ASP A 103 -0.94 -12.92 -19.75
CA ASP A 103 -2.14 -12.78 -20.56
C ASP A 103 -3.34 -12.28 -19.76
N GLU A 104 -3.52 -12.76 -18.53
CA GLU A 104 -4.61 -12.32 -17.65
C GLU A 104 -4.44 -10.85 -17.27
N GLU A 105 -3.23 -10.45 -16.93
CA GLU A 105 -2.91 -9.06 -16.61
C GLU A 105 -3.09 -8.15 -17.82
N MET A 106 -2.73 -8.64 -19.00
CA MET A 106 -2.94 -7.89 -20.25
C MET A 106 -4.41 -7.62 -20.49
N GLU A 107 -5.28 -8.63 -20.32
CA GLU A 107 -6.72 -8.44 -20.46
C GLU A 107 -7.28 -7.46 -19.44
N SER A 108 -6.86 -7.58 -18.18
CA SER A 108 -7.26 -6.67 -17.11
C SER A 108 -6.84 -5.24 -17.43
N LEU A 109 -5.60 -5.07 -17.91
CA LEU A 109 -5.05 -3.77 -18.28
C LEU A 109 -5.84 -3.14 -19.43
N CYS A 110 -6.14 -3.91 -20.48
CA CYS A 110 -6.93 -3.44 -21.61
C CYS A 110 -8.33 -3.01 -21.17
N SER A 111 -8.99 -3.80 -20.33
CA SER A 111 -10.31 -3.49 -19.78
C SER A 111 -10.27 -2.19 -18.96
N ALA A 112 -9.28 -2.05 -18.07
CA ALA A 112 -9.14 -0.86 -17.25
C ALA A 112 -8.87 0.38 -18.10
N LEU A 113 -8.06 0.26 -19.16
CA LEU A 113 -7.80 1.37 -20.08
C LEU A 113 -9.06 1.80 -20.84
N ALA A 114 -9.85 0.83 -21.30
CA ALA A 114 -11.11 1.12 -22.00
C ALA A 114 -12.07 1.86 -21.07
N ASP A 115 -12.24 1.40 -19.85
CA ASP A 115 -13.09 2.04 -18.84
C ASP A 115 -12.62 3.46 -18.52
N ALA A 116 -11.32 3.64 -18.34
CA ALA A 116 -10.75 4.95 -18.03
C ALA A 116 -10.96 5.95 -19.17
N ARG A 117 -10.82 5.51 -20.41
CA ARG A 117 -11.06 6.36 -21.59
C ARG A 117 -12.53 6.76 -21.70
N SER A 118 -13.45 5.83 -21.43
CA SER A 118 -14.88 6.11 -21.42
C SER A 118 -15.24 7.14 -20.35
N GLN A 119 -14.70 6.98 -19.15
CA GLN A 119 -14.91 7.92 -18.04
C GLN A 119 -14.40 9.32 -18.39
N ARG A 120 -13.22 9.43 -18.98
CA ARG A 120 -12.63 10.71 -19.38
C ARG A 120 -13.45 11.41 -20.46
N ARG A 121 -14.00 10.66 -21.41
CA ARG A 121 -14.89 11.21 -22.45
C ARG A 121 -16.15 11.80 -21.82
N LEU A 122 -16.76 11.10 -20.86
CA LEU A 122 -17.94 11.57 -20.15
C LEU A 122 -17.67 12.84 -19.34
N THR A 123 -16.47 12.94 -18.76
CA THR A 123 -16.08 14.10 -17.97
C THR A 123 -15.82 15.34 -18.82
N VAL A 124 -15.31 15.16 -20.05
CA VAL A 124 -14.97 16.24 -20.97
C VAL A 124 -16.20 16.74 -21.72
N ALA A 125 -17.16 15.88 -21.93
CA ALA A 125 -18.43 16.26 -22.56
C ALA A 125 -19.31 17.03 -21.55
#